data_6fcc86120f3cca4d9ba670be8f49b4b8
#
_entry.id   6fcc86120f3cca4d9ba670be8f49b4b8
#
_cell.length_a   1.000
_cell.length_b   1.000
_cell.length_c   1.000
_cell.angle_alpha   90.00
_cell.angle_beta   90.00
_cell.angle_gamma   90.00
#
_symmetry.space_group_name_H-M   'P 1'
#
loop_
_entity.id
_entity.type
_entity.pdbx_description
1 polymer ?
#
loop_
_entity_poly.entity_id
_entity_poly.type
_entity_poly.pdbx_seq_one_letter_code
_entity_poly.pdbx_strand_id
1 'polypeptide(L)'
;NLDYSGRYHSDWCSMIYARLLAARNLLCDDGVIFISIDDNEQANLKKICDEVFGERNFVNCFIWNCSTAGGIRPKFASKTHEYILCYAKNKTCLDMFFAPLSGEAIKMYREKDERGLYRDKDFVFKNKSTNANQKYEIICPDGERVRPKDGYIYRFVRERFEQAKEEGLVTFKRTKTG
;
A
#
# COMPACT_ATOMS: atom_id res chain seq x y z
N ASN A 1 -11.99 4.40 34.35
CA ASN A 1 -11.57 5.76 34.65
C ASN A 1 -12.80 6.65 34.56
N LEU A 2 -13.11 7.30 35.68
CA LEU A 2 -14.22 8.25 35.74
C LEU A 2 -13.69 9.61 35.28
N ASP A 3 -14.45 10.31 34.43
CA ASP A 3 -14.16 11.63 33.85
C ASP A 3 -13.90 12.77 34.86
N TYR A 4 -13.81 12.45 36.13
CA TYR A 4 -13.71 13.43 37.20
C TYR A 4 -12.30 13.95 37.51
N SER A 5 -11.22 13.30 36.97
CA SER A 5 -9.87 13.71 37.34
C SER A 5 -9.31 14.85 36.49
N GLY A 6 -9.93 15.20 35.36
CA GLY A 6 -9.37 16.13 34.37
C GLY A 6 -8.02 15.69 33.75
N ARG A 7 -7.58 14.47 34.10
CA ARG A 7 -6.27 13.90 33.70
C ARG A 7 -6.39 12.62 32.86
N TYR A 8 -7.57 12.32 32.40
CA TYR A 8 -7.87 11.05 31.71
C TYR A 8 -6.84 10.73 30.60
N HIS A 9 -6.60 11.65 29.69
CA HIS A 9 -5.62 11.47 28.63
C HIS A 9 -4.18 11.40 29.13
N SER A 10 -3.82 12.25 30.12
CA SER A 10 -2.48 12.28 30.73
C SER A 10 -2.13 10.98 31.43
N ASP A 11 -3.05 10.42 32.21
CA ASP A 11 -2.84 9.16 32.91
C ASP A 11 -2.69 7.99 31.94
N TRP A 12 -3.52 7.97 30.89
CA TRP A 12 -3.44 6.99 29.82
C TRP A 12 -2.09 7.12 29.05
N CYS A 13 -1.70 8.34 28.68
CA CYS A 13 -0.43 8.60 27.98
C CYS A 13 0.77 8.12 28.81
N SER A 14 0.81 8.41 30.11
CA SER A 14 1.88 7.99 31.01
C SER A 14 1.97 6.47 31.11
N MET A 15 0.81 5.80 31.21
CA MET A 15 0.72 4.36 31.28
C MET A 15 1.23 3.69 30.01
N ILE A 16 0.80 4.17 28.83
CA ILE A 16 1.16 3.56 27.53
C ILE A 16 2.60 3.84 27.16
N TYR A 17 3.12 5.04 27.49
CA TYR A 17 4.49 5.43 27.21
C TYR A 17 5.50 4.44 27.80
N ALA A 18 5.38 4.12 29.08
CA ALA A 18 6.25 3.16 29.75
C ALA A 18 6.22 1.76 29.11
N ARG A 19 5.04 1.33 28.67
CA ARG A 19 4.86 0.04 27.99
C ARG A 19 5.48 0.01 26.60
N LEU A 20 5.38 1.11 25.86
CA LEU A 20 5.97 1.22 24.53
C LEU A 20 7.50 1.28 24.59
N LEU A 21 8.08 1.93 25.61
CA LEU A 21 9.52 1.87 25.84
C LEU A 21 10.01 0.44 26.08
N ALA A 22 9.30 -0.32 26.91
CA ALA A 22 9.61 -1.73 27.14
C ALA A 22 9.44 -2.57 25.86
N ALA A 23 8.34 -2.39 25.14
CA ALA A 23 8.06 -3.08 23.88
C ALA A 23 9.15 -2.82 22.82
N ARG A 24 9.60 -1.58 22.70
CA ARG A 24 10.70 -1.23 21.76
C ARG A 24 11.97 -2.00 22.05
N ASN A 25 12.31 -2.22 23.33
CA ASN A 25 13.49 -2.96 23.72
C ASN A 25 13.40 -4.46 23.44
N LEU A 26 12.17 -5.00 23.33
CA LEU A 26 11.93 -6.41 23.00
C LEU A 26 11.98 -6.70 21.50
N LEU A 27 11.86 -5.67 20.65
CA LEU A 27 11.90 -5.85 19.20
C LEU A 27 13.33 -6.12 18.71
N CYS A 28 13.45 -7.01 17.73
CA CYS A 28 14.65 -7.15 16.89
C CYS A 28 14.83 -5.88 16.04
N ASP A 29 16.00 -5.68 15.43
CA ASP A 29 16.28 -4.47 14.65
C ASP A 29 15.39 -4.35 13.40
N ASP A 30 14.99 -5.47 12.80
CA ASP A 30 14.00 -5.61 11.72
C ASP A 30 12.57 -5.81 12.25
N GLY A 31 12.35 -5.72 13.55
CA GLY A 31 11.07 -5.93 14.19
C GLY A 31 10.09 -4.78 13.97
N VAL A 32 8.80 -5.11 13.94
CA VAL A 32 7.69 -4.16 13.85
C VAL A 32 6.69 -4.37 14.98
N ILE A 33 5.99 -3.31 15.34
CA ILE A 33 4.90 -3.33 16.30
C ILE A 33 3.63 -2.81 15.64
N PHE A 34 2.52 -3.51 15.86
CA PHE A 34 1.18 -3.09 15.48
C PHE A 34 0.39 -2.76 16.74
N ILE A 35 -0.22 -1.59 16.78
CA ILE A 35 -0.93 -1.09 17.96
C ILE A 35 -2.32 -0.66 17.53
N SER A 36 -3.33 -1.41 17.95
CA SER A 36 -4.73 -1.07 17.72
C SER A 36 -5.18 0.04 18.65
N ILE A 37 -5.93 0.99 18.13
CA ILE A 37 -6.45 2.13 18.86
C ILE A 37 -7.72 2.66 18.21
N ASP A 38 -8.60 3.23 19.01
CA ASP A 38 -9.79 3.94 18.53
C ASP A 38 -9.55 5.46 18.44
N ASP A 39 -10.59 6.21 18.05
CA ASP A 39 -10.52 7.66 17.86
C ASP A 39 -10.17 8.44 19.14
N ASN A 40 -10.46 7.87 20.33
CA ASN A 40 -10.30 8.61 21.58
C ASN A 40 -8.85 8.99 21.85
N GLU A 41 -7.91 8.08 21.56
CA GLU A 41 -6.49 8.26 21.89
C GLU A 41 -5.55 8.10 20.68
N GLN A 42 -6.07 7.96 19.46
CA GLN A 42 -5.25 7.77 18.24
C GLN A 42 -4.20 8.88 18.07
N ALA A 43 -4.60 10.13 18.23
CA ALA A 43 -3.70 11.27 18.05
C ALA A 43 -2.59 11.32 19.12
N ASN A 44 -2.93 10.99 20.36
CA ASN A 44 -1.97 10.92 21.47
C ASN A 44 -1.02 9.74 21.31
N LEU A 45 -1.56 8.56 20.94
CA LEU A 45 -0.74 7.39 20.67
C LEU A 45 0.27 7.63 19.54
N LYS A 46 -0.15 8.31 18.46
CA LYS A 46 0.75 8.64 17.34
C LYS A 46 1.95 9.45 17.83
N LYS A 47 1.71 10.51 18.63
CA LYS A 47 2.77 11.35 19.18
C LYS A 47 3.72 10.58 20.10
N ILE A 48 3.16 9.76 20.98
CA ILE A 48 3.96 8.92 21.89
C ILE A 48 4.82 7.93 21.10
N CYS A 49 4.27 7.30 20.07
CA CYS A 49 5.02 6.38 19.23
C CYS A 49 6.12 7.10 18.44
N ASP A 50 5.87 8.33 17.96
CA ASP A 50 6.90 9.15 17.30
C ASP A 50 8.08 9.45 18.25
N GLU A 51 7.79 9.70 19.51
CA GLU A 51 8.83 9.93 20.51
C GLU A 51 9.59 8.64 20.87
N VAL A 52 8.86 7.55 21.11
CA VAL A 52 9.45 6.27 21.54
C VAL A 52 10.22 5.58 20.42
N PHE A 53 9.63 5.44 19.23
CA PHE A 53 10.22 4.71 18.10
C PHE A 53 11.00 5.61 17.14
N GLY A 54 10.71 6.92 17.15
CA GLY A 54 11.17 7.91 16.18
C GLY A 54 10.23 8.03 15.00
N GLU A 55 9.88 9.24 14.59
CA GLU A 55 8.96 9.55 13.49
C GLU A 55 9.39 8.87 12.17
N ARG A 56 10.68 8.82 11.87
CA ARG A 56 11.25 8.15 10.69
C ARG A 56 10.95 6.65 10.63
N ASN A 57 10.67 6.03 11.75
CA ASN A 57 10.35 4.61 11.87
C ASN A 57 8.84 4.33 11.77
N PHE A 58 8.03 5.35 11.55
CA PHE A 58 6.63 5.16 11.21
C PHE A 58 6.50 4.44 9.86
N VAL A 59 5.78 3.32 9.86
CA VAL A 59 5.55 2.51 8.67
C VAL A 59 4.22 2.89 8.02
N ASN A 60 3.12 2.76 8.77
CA ASN A 60 1.77 3.07 8.26
C ASN A 60 0.75 3.20 9.40
N CYS A 61 -0.41 3.78 9.07
CA CYS A 61 -1.62 3.72 9.85
C CYS A 61 -2.69 3.00 9.02
N PHE A 62 -3.04 1.79 9.41
CA PHE A 62 -4.07 1.01 8.76
C PHE A 62 -5.44 1.36 9.33
N ILE A 63 -6.45 1.32 8.49
CA ILE A 63 -7.85 1.45 8.87
C ILE A 63 -8.42 0.03 9.00
N TRP A 64 -8.83 -0.32 10.19
CA TRP A 64 -9.49 -1.59 10.47
C TRP A 64 -11.01 -1.39 10.42
N ASN A 65 -11.65 -1.97 9.42
CA ASN A 65 -13.11 -1.95 9.35
C ASN A 65 -13.68 -2.97 10.35
N CYS A 66 -14.17 -2.50 11.48
CA CYS A 66 -14.66 -3.35 12.58
C CYS A 66 -16.17 -3.55 12.59
N SER A 67 -16.94 -2.80 11.80
CA SER A 67 -18.39 -2.89 11.77
C SER A 67 -18.93 -2.67 10.35
N THR A 68 -19.72 -3.62 9.89
CA THR A 68 -20.63 -3.38 8.76
C THR A 68 -21.93 -2.81 9.33
N ALA A 69 -22.37 -1.67 8.83
CA ALA A 69 -23.53 -0.93 9.33
C ALA A 69 -24.79 -1.82 9.40
N GLY A 70 -25.04 -2.37 10.57
CA GLY A 70 -26.23 -3.17 10.86
C GLY A 70 -26.48 -3.13 12.36
N GLY A 71 -27.41 -2.29 12.82
CA GLY A 71 -27.73 -2.15 14.22
C GLY A 71 -28.37 -0.82 14.57
N ILE A 72 -28.28 -0.42 15.81
CA ILE A 72 -28.81 0.85 16.32
C ILE A 72 -28.09 2.00 15.61
N ARG A 73 -28.84 2.82 14.88
CA ARG A 73 -28.31 4.02 14.23
C ARG A 73 -27.96 5.07 15.28
N PRO A 74 -26.69 5.48 15.41
CA PRO A 74 -26.34 6.56 16.33
C PRO A 74 -26.97 7.88 15.89
N LYS A 75 -27.14 8.79 16.82
CA LYS A 75 -27.78 10.11 16.56
C LYS A 75 -27.01 10.93 15.52
N PHE A 76 -25.70 10.76 15.44
CA PHE A 76 -24.85 11.54 14.54
C PHE A 76 -24.29 10.65 13.43
N ALA A 77 -23.07 10.17 13.55
CA ALA A 77 -22.39 9.35 12.55
C ALA A 77 -22.07 7.96 13.09
N SER A 78 -22.16 6.94 12.24
CA SER A 78 -21.76 5.58 12.60
C SER A 78 -20.25 5.45 12.59
N LYS A 79 -19.68 4.91 13.65
CA LYS A 79 -18.28 4.53 13.72
C LYS A 79 -18.15 3.11 13.15
N THR A 80 -17.38 2.96 12.07
CA THR A 80 -17.23 1.68 11.35
C THR A 80 -15.80 1.20 11.31
N HIS A 81 -14.85 1.96 11.87
CA HIS A 81 -13.43 1.63 11.80
C HIS A 81 -12.69 1.99 13.09
N GLU A 82 -11.55 1.38 13.22
CA GLU A 82 -10.50 1.66 14.20
C GLU A 82 -9.17 1.80 13.46
N TYR A 83 -8.11 2.16 14.18
CA TYR A 83 -6.80 2.37 13.62
C TYR A 83 -5.82 1.31 14.10
N ILE A 84 -4.85 0.96 13.26
CA ILE A 84 -3.72 0.15 13.64
C ILE A 84 -2.46 0.93 13.24
N LEU A 85 -1.76 1.48 14.22
CA LEU A 85 -0.46 2.12 14.00
C LEU A 85 0.62 1.06 13.85
N CYS A 86 1.47 1.20 12.83
CA CYS A 86 2.61 0.32 12.60
C CYS A 86 3.91 1.12 12.68
N TYR A 87 4.80 0.71 13.57
CA TYR A 87 6.15 1.25 13.70
C TYR A 87 7.18 0.14 13.61
N ALA A 88 8.33 0.47 13.02
CA ALA A 88 9.51 -0.37 13.07
C ALA A 88 10.42 0.02 14.22
N LYS A 89 11.25 -0.90 14.70
CA LYS A 89 12.39 -0.54 15.54
C LYS A 89 13.43 0.24 14.73
N ASN A 90 13.75 -0.25 13.54
CA ASN A 90 14.57 0.43 12.54
C ASN A 90 14.04 0.16 11.13
N LYS A 91 13.38 1.16 10.54
CA LYS A 91 12.74 1.03 9.21
C LYS A 91 13.74 0.71 8.09
N THR A 92 15.01 1.06 8.25
CA THR A 92 16.03 0.77 7.24
C THR A 92 16.45 -0.71 7.20
N CYS A 93 16.12 -1.47 8.25
CA CYS A 93 16.36 -2.91 8.34
C CYS A 93 15.17 -3.75 7.86
N LEU A 94 14.04 -3.10 7.50
CA LEU A 94 12.84 -3.84 7.07
C LEU A 94 12.97 -4.30 5.63
N ASP A 95 12.60 -5.55 5.40
CA ASP A 95 12.25 -6.03 4.07
C ASP A 95 10.87 -5.53 3.64
N MET A 96 10.55 -5.70 2.35
CA MET A 96 9.25 -5.33 1.82
C MET A 96 8.15 -6.23 2.39
N PHE A 97 7.06 -5.61 2.83
CA PHE A 97 5.86 -6.34 3.23
C PHE A 97 5.04 -6.76 2.01
N PHE A 98 4.99 -8.06 1.76
CA PHE A 98 4.14 -8.63 0.74
C PHE A 98 2.98 -9.37 1.40
N ALA A 99 1.75 -8.98 1.06
CA ALA A 99 0.60 -9.84 1.33
C ALA A 99 0.65 -11.04 0.37
N PRO A 100 0.45 -12.28 0.85
CA PRO A 100 0.36 -13.42 -0.04
C PRO A 100 -0.77 -13.20 -1.06
N LEU A 101 -0.50 -13.55 -2.32
CA LEU A 101 -1.51 -13.49 -3.35
C LEU A 101 -2.67 -14.45 -3.03
N SER A 102 -3.89 -14.01 -3.25
CA SER A 102 -5.05 -14.90 -3.16
C SER A 102 -4.93 -16.04 -4.19
N GLY A 103 -5.56 -17.18 -3.91
CA GLY A 103 -5.56 -18.31 -4.85
C GLY A 103 -6.11 -17.94 -6.24
N GLU A 104 -7.06 -17.01 -6.32
CA GLU A 104 -7.57 -16.49 -7.58
C GLU A 104 -6.56 -15.60 -8.30
N ALA A 105 -5.83 -14.77 -7.56
CA ALA A 105 -4.77 -13.95 -8.12
C ALA A 105 -3.62 -14.81 -8.66
N ILE A 106 -3.23 -15.88 -7.94
CA ILE A 106 -2.19 -16.82 -8.39
C ILE A 106 -2.59 -17.51 -9.72
N LYS A 107 -3.86 -17.89 -9.90
CA LYS A 107 -4.35 -18.50 -11.14
C LYS A 107 -4.22 -17.61 -12.38
N MET A 108 -4.05 -16.31 -12.21
CA MET A 108 -3.81 -15.38 -13.32
C MET A 108 -2.36 -15.42 -13.83
N TYR A 109 -1.41 -15.93 -13.04
CA TYR A 109 0.00 -16.07 -13.40
C TYR A 109 0.20 -17.44 -14.05
N ARG A 110 0.01 -17.51 -15.38
CA ARG A 110 0.01 -18.77 -16.14
C ARG A 110 1.30 -19.06 -16.87
N GLU A 111 2.10 -18.03 -17.06
CA GLU A 111 3.38 -18.12 -17.75
C GLU A 111 4.51 -18.25 -16.73
N LYS A 112 5.62 -18.85 -17.14
CA LYS A 112 6.80 -19.03 -16.29
C LYS A 112 8.07 -18.72 -17.07
N ASP A 113 8.96 -17.95 -16.47
CA ASP A 113 10.34 -17.73 -16.94
C ASP A 113 11.35 -18.06 -15.82
N GLU A 114 12.60 -17.71 -16.04
CA GLU A 114 13.68 -17.91 -15.04
C GLU A 114 13.48 -17.13 -13.75
N ARG A 115 12.71 -16.03 -13.78
CA ARG A 115 12.39 -15.18 -12.64
C ARG A 115 11.19 -15.68 -11.83
N GLY A 116 10.38 -16.59 -12.40
CA GLY A 116 9.24 -17.18 -11.74
C GLY A 116 7.95 -17.12 -12.57
N LEU A 117 6.81 -17.19 -11.88
CA LEU A 117 5.50 -17.10 -12.52
C LEU A 117 5.15 -15.66 -12.87
N TYR A 118 4.69 -15.43 -14.09
CA TYR A 118 4.24 -14.12 -14.54
C TYR A 118 2.91 -14.19 -15.31
N ARG A 119 2.34 -13.05 -15.57
CA ARG A 119 1.16 -12.89 -16.44
C ARG A 119 1.39 -11.74 -17.41
N ASP A 120 0.95 -11.95 -18.62
CA ASP A 120 0.85 -10.85 -19.57
C ASP A 120 -0.22 -9.86 -19.16
N LYS A 121 0.01 -8.61 -19.44
CA LYS A 121 -0.94 -7.55 -19.21
C LYS A 121 -0.94 -6.60 -20.40
N ASP A 122 -2.15 -6.24 -20.86
CA ASP A 122 -2.30 -5.29 -21.95
C ASP A 122 -1.49 -4.02 -21.66
N PHE A 123 -0.68 -3.62 -22.63
CA PHE A 123 0.15 -2.42 -22.53
C PHE A 123 -0.66 -1.15 -22.69
N VAL A 124 -1.81 -1.24 -23.32
CA VAL A 124 -2.77 -0.16 -23.56
C VAL A 124 -3.94 -0.28 -22.60
N PHE A 125 -4.37 0.82 -22.02
CA PHE A 125 -5.58 0.84 -21.19
C PHE A 125 -6.38 2.12 -21.38
N LYS A 126 -7.68 2.03 -21.13
CA LYS A 126 -8.61 3.15 -21.25
C LYS A 126 -8.32 4.18 -20.17
N ASN A 127 -8.05 5.40 -20.59
CA ASN A 127 -7.85 6.53 -19.69
C ASN A 127 -8.33 7.82 -20.39
N LYS A 128 -9.14 8.59 -19.69
CA LYS A 128 -9.62 9.90 -20.16
C LYS A 128 -8.56 11.00 -19.96
N SER A 129 -7.45 10.72 -19.28
CA SER A 129 -6.35 11.66 -19.09
C SER A 129 -5.71 12.03 -20.42
N THR A 130 -5.32 13.29 -20.53
CA THR A 130 -4.64 13.86 -21.70
C THR A 130 -3.11 13.77 -21.62
N ASN A 131 -2.55 12.87 -20.82
CA ASN A 131 -1.10 12.71 -20.68
C ASN A 131 -0.45 12.37 -22.04
N ALA A 132 0.08 13.38 -22.71
CA ALA A 132 0.77 13.25 -23.99
C ALA A 132 1.98 12.32 -23.94
N ASN A 133 2.65 12.23 -22.77
CA ASN A 133 3.86 11.42 -22.56
C ASN A 133 3.62 9.90 -22.64
N GLN A 134 2.35 9.46 -22.60
CA GLN A 134 1.95 8.05 -22.72
C GLN A 134 1.24 7.76 -24.06
N LYS A 135 1.33 8.70 -25.04
CA LYS A 135 0.79 8.58 -26.39
C LYS A 135 1.90 8.79 -27.43
N TYR A 136 2.75 7.83 -27.57
CA TYR A 136 3.86 7.88 -28.53
C TYR A 136 3.72 6.75 -29.56
N GLU A 137 4.52 6.82 -30.61
CA GLU A 137 4.59 5.77 -31.63
C GLU A 137 5.57 4.69 -31.21
N ILE A 138 5.15 3.44 -31.32
CA ILE A 138 5.98 2.25 -31.12
C ILE A 138 6.14 1.58 -32.50
N ILE A 139 7.39 1.24 -32.82
CA ILE A 139 7.70 0.44 -34.00
C ILE A 139 7.81 -1.02 -33.54
N CYS A 140 6.92 -1.85 -34.06
CA CYS A 140 6.90 -3.28 -33.77
C CYS A 140 8.05 -4.02 -34.49
N PRO A 141 8.43 -5.24 -34.08
CA PRO A 141 9.51 -6.01 -34.73
C PRO A 141 9.30 -6.29 -36.21
N ASP A 142 8.05 -6.28 -36.69
CA ASP A 142 7.67 -6.46 -38.09
C ASP A 142 7.65 -5.15 -38.90
N GLY A 143 8.02 -4.02 -38.26
CA GLY A 143 8.03 -2.69 -38.86
C GLY A 143 6.70 -1.94 -38.77
N GLU A 144 5.64 -2.55 -38.25
CA GLU A 144 4.37 -1.85 -38.07
C GLU A 144 4.50 -0.75 -37.01
N ARG A 145 3.80 0.36 -37.25
CA ARG A 145 3.78 1.51 -36.35
C ARG A 145 2.45 1.59 -35.63
N VAL A 146 2.49 1.51 -34.32
CA VAL A 146 1.28 1.51 -33.48
C VAL A 146 1.25 2.71 -32.55
N ARG A 147 0.04 3.23 -32.37
CA ARG A 147 -0.29 4.29 -31.38
C ARG A 147 -1.56 3.92 -30.63
N PRO A 148 -1.73 4.36 -29.39
CA PRO A 148 -2.98 4.13 -28.68
C PRO A 148 -4.12 4.89 -29.36
N LYS A 149 -5.28 4.26 -29.47
CA LYS A 149 -6.52 4.88 -29.98
C LYS A 149 -6.96 6.04 -29.06
N ASP A 150 -7.85 6.88 -29.55
CA ASP A 150 -8.43 7.95 -28.73
C ASP A 150 -9.12 7.38 -27.48
N GLY A 151 -8.89 8.03 -26.33
CA GLY A 151 -9.35 7.55 -25.02
C GLY A 151 -8.50 6.44 -24.40
N TYR A 152 -7.35 6.08 -25.02
CA TYR A 152 -6.42 5.08 -24.49
C TYR A 152 -5.01 5.67 -24.37
N ILE A 153 -4.23 5.15 -23.45
CA ILE A 153 -2.82 5.49 -23.25
C ILE A 153 -2.00 4.24 -23.01
N TYR A 154 -0.69 4.33 -23.19
CA TYR A 154 0.26 3.29 -22.79
C TYR A 154 0.48 3.30 -21.27
N ARG A 155 0.87 2.13 -20.70
CA ARG A 155 1.17 2.01 -19.26
C ARG A 155 2.42 2.75 -18.83
N PHE A 156 3.41 2.83 -19.73
CA PHE A 156 4.69 3.44 -19.45
C PHE A 156 4.87 4.71 -20.30
N VAL A 157 5.66 5.63 -19.82
CA VAL A 157 6.26 6.67 -20.63
C VAL A 157 7.34 6.04 -21.53
N ARG A 158 7.77 6.76 -22.55
CA ARG A 158 8.67 6.22 -23.59
C ARG A 158 9.98 5.67 -23.01
N GLU A 159 10.62 6.40 -22.11
CA GLU A 159 11.89 6.01 -21.50
C GLU A 159 11.74 4.68 -20.74
N ARG A 160 10.67 4.53 -19.96
CA ARG A 160 10.41 3.29 -19.23
C ARG A 160 10.02 2.13 -20.15
N PHE A 161 9.38 2.41 -21.27
CA PHE A 161 9.07 1.39 -22.28
C PHE A 161 10.35 0.82 -22.92
N GLU A 162 11.28 1.68 -23.35
CA GLU A 162 12.55 1.24 -23.94
C GLU A 162 13.36 0.41 -22.93
N GLN A 163 13.44 0.88 -21.68
CA GLN A 163 14.08 0.13 -20.62
C GLN A 163 13.41 -1.25 -20.39
N ALA A 164 12.08 -1.30 -20.32
CA ALA A 164 11.35 -2.55 -20.16
C ALA A 164 11.53 -3.51 -21.34
N LYS A 165 11.74 -2.98 -22.56
CA LYS A 165 12.05 -3.76 -23.73
C LYS A 165 13.45 -4.37 -23.66
N GLU A 166 14.45 -3.61 -23.21
CA GLU A 166 15.80 -4.10 -22.96
C GLU A 166 15.83 -5.16 -21.84
N GLU A 167 15.03 -4.97 -20.80
CA GLU A 167 14.86 -5.92 -19.69
C GLU A 167 14.10 -7.20 -20.11
N GLY A 168 13.60 -7.31 -21.34
CA GLY A 168 12.81 -8.44 -21.82
C GLY A 168 11.42 -8.55 -21.20
N LEU A 169 10.87 -7.43 -20.70
CA LEU A 169 9.53 -7.37 -20.07
C LEU A 169 8.40 -7.03 -21.05
N VAL A 170 8.73 -6.80 -22.33
CA VAL A 170 7.76 -6.46 -23.37
C VAL A 170 7.69 -7.58 -24.40
N THR A 171 6.47 -8.10 -24.61
CA THR A 171 6.18 -9.09 -25.64
C THR A 171 5.22 -8.51 -26.66
N PHE A 172 5.56 -8.64 -27.94
CA PHE A 172 4.69 -8.29 -29.05
C PHE A 172 3.90 -9.52 -29.51
N LYS A 173 2.59 -9.42 -29.51
CA LYS A 173 1.69 -10.51 -29.96
C LYS A 173 0.80 -10.01 -31.09
N ARG A 174 0.74 -10.77 -32.19
CA ARG A 174 -0.25 -10.51 -33.24
C ARG A 174 -1.64 -10.93 -32.76
N THR A 175 -2.61 -10.07 -32.95
CA THR A 175 -4.01 -10.42 -32.77
C THR A 175 -4.58 -11.02 -34.05
N LYS A 176 -5.67 -11.81 -33.96
CA LYS A 176 -6.33 -12.42 -35.12
C LYS A 176 -6.90 -11.39 -36.12
N THR A 177 -6.92 -10.15 -35.77
CA THR A 177 -7.46 -9.04 -36.57
C THR A 177 -6.38 -8.08 -37.09
N GLY A 178 -5.14 -8.41 -37.00
CA GLY A 178 -3.98 -7.60 -37.40
C GLY A 178 -3.26 -7.00 -36.21
#